data_f438288c095b8876ad1dbc1c188965e3
#
_entry.id   f438288c095b8876ad1dbc1c188965e3
#
_cell.length_a   1.000
_cell.length_b   1.000
_cell.length_c   1.000
_cell.angle_alpha   90.00
_cell.angle_beta   90.00
_cell.angle_gamma   90.00
#
_symmetry.space_group_name_H-M   'P 1'
#
loop_
_entity.id
_entity.type
_entity.pdbx_description
1 polymer ?
#
loop_
_entity_poly.entity_id
_entity_poly.type
_entity_poly.pdbx_seq_one_letter_code
_entity_poly.pdbx_strand_id
1 'polypeptide(L)' 'MQEVPMDHSQLIELLEMKMPFGKYKGWALIDLPEPYLVWFRQKGFPQGKIGGLLSLCYEIKLNGLEQMVKSIKYK' A
#
# COMPACT_ATOMS: atom_id res chain seq x y z
N MET A 1 19.46 -10.94 -7.65
CA MET A 1 18.74 -10.37 -6.57
C MET A 1 17.61 -9.48 -7.03
N GLN A 2 16.52 -9.66 -6.42
CA GLN A 2 15.33 -8.96 -6.81
C GLN A 2 15.19 -7.65 -6.06
N GLU A 3 15.16 -6.57 -6.77
CA GLU A 3 14.92 -5.31 -6.12
C GLU A 3 13.50 -4.90 -6.35
N VAL A 4 12.84 -4.58 -5.28
CA VAL A 4 11.53 -3.98 -5.40
C VAL A 4 11.78 -2.52 -5.73
N PRO A 5 11.33 -2.05 -6.88
CA PRO A 5 11.54 -0.64 -7.23
C PRO A 5 10.63 0.22 -6.37
N MET A 6 11.09 0.48 -5.14
CA MET A 6 10.34 1.31 -4.23
C MET A 6 10.78 2.74 -4.44
N ASP A 7 10.03 3.41 -5.29
CA ASP A 7 10.19 4.82 -5.50
C ASP A 7 9.78 5.56 -4.24
N HIS A 8 10.62 6.47 -3.77
CA HIS A 8 10.33 7.23 -2.58
C HIS A 8 8.98 7.94 -2.66
N SER A 9 8.66 8.49 -3.83
CA SER A 9 7.38 9.19 -3.99
C SER A 9 6.20 8.24 -3.82
N GLN A 10 6.33 6.99 -4.26
CA GLN A 10 5.27 6.01 -4.08
C GLN A 10 5.09 5.66 -2.61
N LEU A 11 6.17 5.60 -1.85
CA LEU A 11 6.06 5.33 -0.43
C LEU A 11 5.35 6.46 0.29
N ILE A 12 5.65 7.70 -0.08
CA ILE A 12 4.95 8.85 0.47
C ILE A 12 3.46 8.78 0.14
N GLU A 13 3.14 8.37 -1.09
CA GLU A 13 1.73 8.25 -1.47
C GLU A 13 1.00 7.23 -0.63
N LEU A 14 1.66 6.14 -0.25
CA LEU A 14 1.02 5.15 0.62
C LEU A 14 0.66 5.73 1.98
N LEU A 15 1.45 6.69 2.44
CA LEU A 15 1.22 7.32 3.72
C LEU A 15 0.13 8.39 3.66
N GLU A 16 -0.01 9.05 2.52
CA GLU A 16 -0.87 10.22 2.42
C GLU A 16 -2.15 9.98 1.65
N MET A 17 -2.14 9.06 0.69
CA MET A 17 -3.33 8.82 -0.12
C MET A 17 -4.36 8.03 0.66
N LYS A 18 -5.62 8.45 0.54
CA LYS A 18 -6.71 7.78 1.22
C LYS A 18 -7.39 6.79 0.30
N MET A 19 -7.89 5.70 0.88
CA MET A 19 -8.64 4.72 0.12
C MET A 19 -9.91 5.39 -0.42
N PRO A 20 -10.11 5.34 -1.76
CA PRO A 20 -11.20 6.11 -2.36
C PRO A 20 -12.57 5.43 -2.35
N PHE A 21 -12.64 4.16 -1.96
CA PHE A 21 -13.90 3.44 -2.02
C PHE A 21 -13.91 2.28 -1.03
N GLY A 22 -15.07 1.70 -0.86
CA GLY A 22 -15.22 0.47 -0.12
C GLY A 22 -15.26 0.63 1.39
N LYS A 23 -15.07 -0.50 2.07
CA LYS A 23 -15.23 -0.57 3.51
C LYS A 23 -14.26 0.34 4.25
N TYR A 24 -13.08 0.54 3.70
CA TYR A 24 -12.04 1.34 4.35
C TYR A 24 -11.83 2.69 3.71
N LYS A 25 -12.87 3.21 3.06
CA LYS A 25 -12.78 4.52 2.44
C LYS A 25 -12.31 5.55 3.47
N GLY A 26 -11.34 6.37 3.08
CA GLY A 26 -10.80 7.40 3.94
C GLY A 26 -9.60 6.99 4.75
N TRP A 27 -9.29 5.70 4.82
CA TRP A 27 -8.10 5.24 5.52
C TRP A 27 -6.87 5.49 4.66
N ALA A 28 -5.76 5.87 5.29
CA ALA A 28 -4.49 5.91 4.56
C ALA A 28 -4.18 4.51 4.04
N LEU A 29 -3.63 4.42 2.83
CA LEU A 29 -3.41 3.12 2.22
C LEU A 29 -2.53 2.21 3.07
N ILE A 30 -1.50 2.78 3.69
CA ILE A 30 -0.59 1.97 4.51
C ILE A 30 -1.28 1.39 5.75
N ASP A 31 -2.40 1.96 6.15
CA ASP A 31 -3.13 1.49 7.32
C ASP A 31 -4.15 0.41 7.00
N LEU A 32 -4.33 0.07 5.73
CA LEU A 32 -5.29 -0.95 5.36
C LEU A 32 -4.90 -2.30 5.96
N PRO A 33 -5.87 -3.06 6.49
CA PRO A 33 -5.55 -4.37 7.07
C PRO A 33 -5.02 -5.33 6.03
N GLU A 34 -4.08 -6.18 6.43
CA GLU A 34 -3.49 -7.13 5.51
C GLU A 34 -4.52 -8.06 4.87
N PRO A 35 -5.51 -8.60 5.61
CA PRO A 35 -6.51 -9.48 4.98
C PRO A 35 -7.27 -8.80 3.85
N TYR A 36 -7.49 -7.49 3.95
CA TYR A 36 -8.17 -6.75 2.90
C TYR A 36 -7.30 -6.73 1.63
N LEU A 37 -6.00 -6.54 1.82
CA LEU A 37 -5.07 -6.54 0.68
C LEU A 37 -4.93 -7.92 0.08
N VAL A 38 -4.96 -8.96 0.91
CA VAL A 38 -4.94 -10.33 0.42
C VAL A 38 -6.17 -10.60 -0.43
N TRP A 39 -7.32 -10.07 -0.03
CA TRP A 39 -8.54 -10.23 -0.80
C TRP A 39 -8.37 -9.64 -2.20
N PHE A 40 -7.79 -8.43 -2.30
CA PHE A 40 -7.52 -7.83 -3.60
C PHE A 40 -6.55 -8.68 -4.41
N ARG A 41 -5.54 -9.24 -3.76
CA ARG A 41 -4.57 -10.07 -4.45
C ARG A 41 -5.26 -11.24 -5.13
N GLN A 42 -6.24 -11.82 -4.46
CA GLN A 42 -6.98 -12.97 -4.98
C GLN A 42 -7.98 -12.58 -6.05
N LYS A 43 -8.65 -11.46 -5.86
CA LYS A 43 -9.68 -11.01 -6.80
C LYS A 43 -9.14 -10.19 -7.95
N GLY A 44 -7.96 -9.65 -7.80
CA GLY A 44 -7.38 -8.76 -8.79
C GLY A 44 -7.41 -7.33 -8.28
N PHE A 45 -6.26 -6.67 -8.33
CA PHE A 45 -6.21 -5.27 -7.91
C PHE A 45 -6.92 -4.40 -8.95
N PRO A 46 -7.51 -3.28 -8.50
CA PRO A 46 -8.13 -2.34 -9.44
C PRO A 46 -7.11 -1.84 -10.45
N GLN A 47 -7.60 -1.37 -11.58
CA GLN A 47 -6.72 -0.80 -12.58
C GLN A 47 -6.34 0.63 -12.20
N GLY A 48 -5.27 1.11 -12.82
CA GLY A 48 -4.84 2.48 -12.63
C GLY A 48 -3.92 2.63 -11.44
N LYS A 49 -3.69 3.87 -11.06
CA LYS A 49 -2.74 4.20 -10.03
C LYS A 49 -3.08 3.57 -8.69
N ILE A 50 -4.36 3.57 -8.33
CA ILE A 50 -4.77 3.02 -7.04
C ILE A 50 -4.44 1.53 -6.95
N GLY A 51 -4.62 0.79 -8.05
CA GLY A 51 -4.30 -0.63 -8.06
C GLY A 51 -2.82 -0.86 -7.86
N GLY A 52 -1.99 -0.05 -8.50
CA GLY A 52 -0.55 -0.16 -8.33
C GLY A 52 -0.12 0.11 -6.90
N LEU A 53 -0.72 1.12 -6.28
CA LEU A 53 -0.39 1.44 -4.90
C LEU A 53 -0.87 0.37 -3.93
N LEU A 54 -2.04 -0.21 -4.17
CA LEU A 54 -2.53 -1.29 -3.33
C LEU A 54 -1.64 -2.52 -3.45
N SER A 55 -1.17 -2.82 -4.65
CA SER A 55 -0.26 -3.93 -4.86
C SER A 55 1.05 -3.70 -4.12
N LEU A 56 1.58 -2.50 -4.20
CA LEU A 56 2.80 -2.16 -3.47
C LEU A 56 2.59 -2.28 -1.97
N CYS A 57 1.47 -1.79 -1.48
CA CYS A 57 1.14 -1.89 -0.06
C CYS A 57 1.09 -3.34 0.39
N TYR A 58 0.50 -4.19 -0.44
CA TYR A 58 0.45 -5.63 -0.15
C TYR A 58 1.87 -6.20 0.01
N GLU A 59 2.76 -5.85 -0.92
CA GLU A 59 4.13 -6.35 -0.86
C GLU A 59 4.85 -5.86 0.39
N ILE A 60 4.64 -4.61 0.74
CA ILE A 60 5.27 -4.03 1.92
C ILE A 60 4.82 -4.77 3.19
N LYS A 61 3.52 -5.02 3.32
CA LYS A 61 3.02 -5.70 4.49
C LYS A 61 3.47 -7.16 4.51
N LEU A 62 3.49 -7.80 3.35
CA LEU A 62 3.94 -9.18 3.24
C LEU A 62 5.37 -9.34 3.71
N ASN A 63 6.21 -8.35 3.45
CA ASN A 63 7.62 -8.40 3.80
C ASN A 63 7.93 -7.76 5.14
N GLY A 64 6.93 -7.35 5.87
CA GLY A 64 7.14 -6.79 7.20
C GLY A 64 7.80 -5.43 7.21
N LEU A 65 7.62 -4.65 6.16
CA LEU A 65 8.30 -3.37 6.02
C LEU A 65 7.42 -2.18 6.37
N GLU A 66 6.26 -2.44 6.96
CA GLU A 66 5.30 -1.39 7.23
C GLU A 66 5.85 -0.29 8.13
N GLN A 67 6.54 -0.69 9.18
CA GLN A 67 7.10 0.29 10.11
C GLN A 67 8.17 1.15 9.44
N MET A 68 8.96 0.55 8.58
CA MET A 68 9.97 1.31 7.85
C MET A 68 9.32 2.40 7.01
N VAL A 69 8.25 2.05 6.32
CA VAL A 69 7.54 3.02 5.49
C VAL A 69 6.94 4.12 6.33
N LYS A 70 6.32 3.76 7.45
CA LYS A 70 5.70 4.77 8.31
C LYS A 70 6.71 5.74 8.88
N SER A 71 7.94 5.29 9.08
CA SER A 71 8.97 6.17 9.65
C SER A 71 9.40 7.26 8.69
N ILE A 72 9.16 7.08 7.39
CA ILE A 72 9.56 8.07 6.40
C ILE A 72 8.84 9.40 6.62
N LYS A 73 7.59 9.33 7.00
CA LYS A 73 6.75 10.52 7.13
C LYS A 73 7.27 11.49 8.20
N TYR A 74 8.00 10.96 9.17
CA TYR A 74 8.40 11.76 10.32
C TYR A 74 9.86 12.16 10.32
N LYS A 75 10.48 12.09 9.18
CA LYS A 75 11.89 12.47 9.08
C LYS A 75 12.06 13.96 8.93
#